data_4550ba513097ced764da936e5a038f03
#
_entry.id   4550ba513097ced764da936e5a038f03
#
_cell.length_a   1.000
_cell.length_b   1.000
_cell.length_c   1.000
_cell.angle_alpha   90.00
_cell.angle_beta   90.00
_cell.angle_gamma   90.00
#
_symmetry.space_group_name_H-M   'P 1'
#
loop_
_entity.id
_entity.type
_entity.pdbx_description
1 polymer ?
#
loop_
_entity_poly.entity_id
_entity_poly.type
_entity_poly.pdbx_seq_one_letter_code
_entity_poly.pdbx_strand_id
1 'polypeptide(L)'
;MALEGLSRGIFRSLGFLKSKRRLDENELKEMTKSLRRALQEADFNVRQTKEIVDRLEERMREEEPRPGVNLQTHAMNILYMELVRLLGANHEFQPRGATLLLVGLYGQGKTTTTAKLAEWYRKKHGLRVAVIEADVHRPGAYAQLSQLLEDSSVVVYGEPDEKDATKIVRNGLAACASADLVIVDTAGRHQLDEELVVELENIASITRATERWLVIDAQVGQAAGPVAASFHQLAGVTGIVVTKLDGTARGGGALSAVAATGAPLVHIGVGEKVSDLEKFEADRFISRLLGMGDIRGLIDLAPEDMDEEEAMRLTQRMMSGRFTLNDMYKQMEMMAKVGTIDKLMSFLPGNMFGGLGGMSKSQKEAMQGNLDRYRTIMDSMTGWEKNEPAKIKAERIQRIARGSGVKEKDVRELIAQWKRSRKMMKGMGGNRKLNKQMRQMMKDGDMDIDPSSFGM
;
A
#
# COMPACT_ATOMS: atom_id res chain seq x y z
N MET A 1 -0.41 9.82 4.77
CA MET A 1 -0.94 11.13 4.44
C MET A 1 -2.45 11.17 4.27
N ALA A 2 -3.07 10.70 3.19
CA ALA A 2 -4.55 10.75 3.07
C ALA A 2 -5.26 9.81 4.06
N LEU A 3 -4.77 8.59 4.18
CA LEU A 3 -5.27 7.59 5.13
C LEU A 3 -5.03 7.96 6.60
N GLU A 4 -4.01 8.76 6.89
CA GLU A 4 -3.70 9.24 8.25
C GLU A 4 -4.79 10.15 8.84
N GLY A 5 -5.50 10.90 8.00
CA GLY A 5 -6.62 11.76 8.43
C GLY A 5 -7.75 10.93 9.01
N LEU A 6 -8.15 9.88 8.30
CA LEU A 6 -9.19 8.94 8.75
C LEU A 6 -8.76 8.19 10.00
N SER A 7 -7.54 7.62 9.97
CA SER A 7 -6.97 6.93 11.12
C SER A 7 -7.02 7.81 12.38
N ARG A 8 -6.53 9.05 12.31
CA ARG A 8 -6.59 10.01 13.44
C ARG A 8 -8.01 10.31 13.88
N GLY A 9 -8.95 10.45 12.95
CA GLY A 9 -10.37 10.67 13.24
C GLY A 9 -10.97 9.50 14.02
N ILE A 10 -10.72 8.27 13.56
CA ILE A 10 -11.16 7.03 14.22
C ILE A 10 -10.54 6.89 15.61
N PHE A 11 -9.21 7.04 15.72
CA PHE A 11 -8.54 6.98 17.03
C PHE A 11 -9.06 8.01 18.01
N ARG A 12 -9.37 9.23 17.55
CA ARG A 12 -9.99 10.27 18.39
C ARG A 12 -11.40 9.86 18.84
N SER A 13 -12.19 9.30 17.93
CA SER A 13 -13.57 8.86 18.21
C SER A 13 -13.63 7.69 19.20
N LEU A 14 -12.62 6.81 19.19
CA LEU A 14 -12.53 5.63 20.05
C LEU A 14 -11.58 5.80 21.23
N GLY A 15 -10.83 6.90 21.29
CA GLY A 15 -9.73 7.09 22.27
C GLY A 15 -10.18 7.09 23.72
N PHE A 16 -11.37 7.61 24.02
CA PHE A 16 -11.91 7.65 25.39
C PHE A 16 -12.28 6.26 25.93
N LEU A 17 -12.46 5.26 25.06
CA LEU A 17 -12.76 3.88 25.42
C LEU A 17 -11.60 3.17 26.13
N LYS A 18 -10.37 3.68 25.97
CA LYS A 18 -9.15 3.05 26.51
C LYS A 18 -9.19 2.83 28.02
N SER A 19 -9.80 3.76 28.75
CA SER A 19 -9.91 3.71 30.22
C SER A 19 -11.23 3.15 30.74
N LYS A 20 -12.16 2.81 29.84
CA LYS A 20 -13.51 2.36 30.20
C LYS A 20 -13.59 0.84 30.25
N ARG A 21 -14.42 0.33 31.19
CA ARG A 21 -14.77 -1.09 31.30
C ARG A 21 -16.15 -1.39 30.73
N ARG A 22 -17.05 -0.44 30.73
CA ARG A 22 -18.41 -0.50 30.16
C ARG A 22 -18.75 0.84 29.53
N LEU A 23 -19.63 0.83 28.54
CA LEU A 23 -20.21 2.01 27.92
C LEU A 23 -21.63 2.18 28.42
N ASP A 24 -22.02 3.43 28.68
CA ASP A 24 -23.41 3.80 28.81
C ASP A 24 -24.00 4.19 27.45
N GLU A 25 -25.33 4.28 27.36
CA GLU A 25 -26.06 4.60 26.13
C GLU A 25 -25.70 5.99 25.56
N ASN A 26 -25.36 6.95 26.40
CA ASN A 26 -25.01 8.29 25.94
C ASN A 26 -23.59 8.29 25.34
N GLU A 27 -22.65 7.60 25.99
CA GLU A 27 -21.30 7.41 25.51
C GLU A 27 -21.26 6.66 24.18
N LEU A 28 -22.09 5.63 24.03
CA LEU A 28 -22.22 4.86 22.78
C LEU A 28 -22.72 5.77 21.64
N LYS A 29 -23.75 6.60 21.90
CA LYS A 29 -24.27 7.58 20.94
C LYS A 29 -23.24 8.65 20.58
N GLU A 30 -22.45 9.14 21.52
CA GLU A 30 -21.37 10.10 21.28
C GLU A 30 -20.27 9.49 20.40
N MET A 31 -19.87 8.27 20.70
CA MET A 31 -18.90 7.48 19.92
C MET A 31 -19.37 7.31 18.47
N THR A 32 -20.58 6.82 18.27
CA THR A 32 -21.15 6.57 16.94
C THR A 32 -21.31 7.86 16.14
N LYS A 33 -21.74 8.96 16.78
CA LYS A 33 -21.80 10.27 16.16
C LYS A 33 -20.43 10.78 15.70
N SER A 34 -19.41 10.65 16.56
CA SER A 34 -18.05 11.07 16.25
C SER A 34 -17.44 10.21 15.13
N LEU A 35 -17.66 8.89 15.18
CA LEU A 35 -17.17 7.95 14.15
C LEU A 35 -17.85 8.21 12.80
N ARG A 36 -19.17 8.45 12.79
CA ARG A 36 -19.92 8.81 11.57
C ARG A 36 -19.32 10.05 10.90
N ARG A 37 -19.00 11.06 11.69
CA ARG A 37 -18.34 12.27 11.19
C ARG A 37 -16.95 11.97 10.61
N ALA A 38 -16.13 11.16 11.29
CA ALA A 38 -14.80 10.81 10.83
C ALA A 38 -14.84 10.03 9.50
N LEU A 39 -15.78 9.12 9.33
CA LEU A 39 -15.98 8.37 8.09
C LEU A 39 -16.45 9.27 6.94
N GLN A 40 -17.39 10.21 7.21
CA GLN A 40 -17.85 11.17 6.22
C GLN A 40 -16.75 12.16 5.79
N GLU A 41 -15.94 12.62 6.74
CA GLU A 41 -14.76 13.45 6.45
C GLU A 41 -13.70 12.70 5.61
N ALA A 42 -13.75 11.39 5.58
CA ALA A 42 -12.92 10.51 4.75
C ALA A 42 -13.59 10.10 3.44
N ASP A 43 -14.62 10.82 3.02
CA ASP A 43 -15.36 10.61 1.77
C ASP A 43 -16.14 9.29 1.66
N PHE A 44 -16.46 8.66 2.81
CA PHE A 44 -17.40 7.54 2.82
C PHE A 44 -18.81 8.02 2.47
N ASN A 45 -19.52 7.23 1.68
CA ASN A 45 -20.92 7.48 1.36
C ASN A 45 -21.79 7.47 2.63
N VAL A 46 -22.79 8.35 2.69
CA VAL A 46 -23.69 8.48 3.85
C VAL A 46 -24.38 7.16 4.21
N ARG A 47 -24.85 6.40 3.21
CA ARG A 47 -25.51 5.11 3.40
C ARG A 47 -24.55 4.07 4.00
N GLN A 48 -23.34 3.96 3.46
CA GLN A 48 -22.30 3.07 3.96
C GLN A 48 -21.88 3.43 5.38
N THR A 49 -21.64 4.74 5.62
CA THR A 49 -21.31 5.24 6.94
C THR A 49 -22.37 4.84 7.97
N LYS A 50 -23.64 5.00 7.61
CA LYS A 50 -24.74 4.58 8.49
C LYS A 50 -24.70 3.09 8.77
N GLU A 51 -24.58 2.26 7.74
CA GLU A 51 -24.54 0.80 7.88
C GLU A 51 -23.39 0.32 8.78
N ILE A 52 -22.17 0.85 8.56
CA ILE A 52 -21.00 0.49 9.38
C ILE A 52 -21.22 0.89 10.84
N VAL A 53 -21.68 2.12 11.08
CA VAL A 53 -21.84 2.65 12.43
C VAL A 53 -22.99 1.96 13.17
N ASP A 54 -24.08 1.70 12.51
CA ASP A 54 -25.27 1.02 13.12
C ASP A 54 -24.89 -0.42 13.52
N ARG A 55 -24.11 -1.15 12.69
CA ARG A 55 -23.60 -2.48 13.03
C ARG A 55 -22.56 -2.46 14.14
N LEU A 56 -21.65 -1.48 14.12
CA LEU A 56 -20.72 -1.31 15.22
C LEU A 56 -21.50 -1.11 16.53
N GLU A 57 -22.52 -0.25 16.52
CA GLU A 57 -23.35 0.05 17.69
C GLU A 57 -24.07 -1.21 18.20
N GLU A 58 -24.68 -1.99 17.31
CA GLU A 58 -25.36 -3.26 17.62
C GLU A 58 -24.39 -4.25 18.24
N ARG A 59 -23.24 -4.49 17.61
CA ARG A 59 -22.24 -5.43 18.10
C ARG A 59 -21.60 -4.99 19.41
N MET A 60 -21.39 -3.68 19.61
CA MET A 60 -20.89 -3.14 20.88
C MET A 60 -21.88 -3.30 22.05
N ARG A 61 -23.21 -3.47 21.76
CA ARG A 61 -24.23 -3.80 22.77
C ARG A 61 -24.30 -5.28 23.07
N GLU A 62 -24.14 -6.11 22.07
CA GLU A 62 -24.36 -7.56 22.13
C GLU A 62 -23.11 -8.34 22.51
N GLU A 63 -21.92 -7.88 22.07
CA GLU A 63 -20.67 -8.59 22.25
C GLU A 63 -19.86 -8.01 23.42
N GLU A 64 -19.49 -8.84 24.39
CA GLU A 64 -18.52 -8.46 25.41
C GLU A 64 -17.08 -8.62 24.90
N PRO A 65 -16.16 -7.71 25.28
CA PRO A 65 -14.75 -7.85 24.93
C PRO A 65 -14.18 -9.17 25.45
N ARG A 66 -13.35 -9.84 24.67
CA ARG A 66 -12.63 -11.03 25.11
C ARG A 66 -11.77 -10.72 26.37
N PRO A 67 -11.53 -11.71 27.26
CA PRO A 67 -10.70 -11.52 28.44
C PRO A 67 -9.33 -10.91 28.10
N GLY A 68 -9.01 -9.76 28.70
CA GLY A 68 -7.75 -9.05 28.47
C GLY A 68 -7.77 -8.03 27.33
N VAL A 69 -8.86 -7.91 26.57
CA VAL A 69 -9.07 -6.90 25.52
C VAL A 69 -9.81 -5.70 26.11
N ASN A 70 -9.32 -4.49 25.87
CA ASN A 70 -10.03 -3.28 26.28
C ASN A 70 -11.12 -2.90 25.27
N LEU A 71 -12.07 -2.04 25.68
CA LEU A 71 -13.19 -1.61 24.85
C LEU A 71 -12.75 -0.89 23.55
N GLN A 72 -11.65 -0.14 23.59
CA GLN A 72 -11.12 0.52 22.39
C GLN A 72 -10.68 -0.50 21.34
N THR A 73 -9.90 -1.49 21.74
CA THR A 73 -9.45 -2.57 20.85
C THR A 73 -10.63 -3.40 20.34
N HIS A 74 -11.61 -3.67 21.20
CA HIS A 74 -12.83 -4.38 20.79
C HIS A 74 -13.61 -3.60 19.70
N ALA A 75 -13.88 -2.32 19.94
CA ALA A 75 -14.54 -1.46 18.95
C ALA A 75 -13.73 -1.34 17.64
N MET A 76 -12.40 -1.27 17.71
CA MET A 76 -11.52 -1.23 16.56
C MET A 76 -11.59 -2.53 15.75
N ASN A 77 -11.62 -3.68 16.41
CA ASN A 77 -11.77 -4.99 15.75
C ASN A 77 -13.12 -5.12 15.05
N ILE A 78 -14.21 -4.69 15.68
CA ILE A 78 -15.53 -4.68 15.03
C ILE A 78 -15.50 -3.79 13.80
N LEU A 79 -14.98 -2.58 13.92
CA LEU A 79 -14.87 -1.64 12.79
C LEU A 79 -14.03 -2.21 11.64
N TYR A 80 -12.89 -2.85 11.98
CA TYR A 80 -12.06 -3.55 11.01
C TYR A 80 -12.85 -4.62 10.24
N MET A 81 -13.55 -5.49 10.95
CA MET A 81 -14.36 -6.56 10.33
C MET A 81 -15.47 -6.01 9.43
N GLU A 82 -16.16 -4.95 9.84
CA GLU A 82 -17.20 -4.34 9.02
C GLU A 82 -16.64 -3.66 7.76
N LEU A 83 -15.46 -3.03 7.84
CA LEU A 83 -14.78 -2.45 6.69
C LEU A 83 -14.26 -3.51 5.72
N VAL A 84 -13.64 -4.58 6.22
CA VAL A 84 -13.19 -5.71 5.38
C VAL A 84 -14.41 -6.36 4.67
N ARG A 85 -15.50 -6.56 5.39
CA ARG A 85 -16.73 -7.10 4.82
C ARG A 85 -17.31 -6.22 3.70
N LEU A 86 -17.23 -4.89 3.85
CA LEU A 86 -17.70 -3.95 2.84
C LEU A 86 -16.88 -4.05 1.55
N LEU A 87 -15.58 -4.28 1.65
CA LEU A 87 -14.70 -4.44 0.50
C LEU A 87 -14.84 -5.80 -0.21
N GLY A 88 -15.43 -6.78 0.47
CA GLY A 88 -15.62 -8.12 -0.08
C GLY A 88 -14.34 -8.97 -0.09
N ALA A 89 -14.45 -10.13 -0.73
CA ALA A 89 -13.33 -11.05 -0.88
C ALA A 89 -12.27 -10.50 -1.85
N ASN A 90 -11.03 -10.93 -1.66
CA ASN A 90 -9.96 -10.65 -2.61
C ASN A 90 -10.28 -11.23 -3.99
N HIS A 91 -9.98 -10.48 -5.03
CA HIS A 91 -10.21 -10.92 -6.41
C HIS A 91 -9.12 -11.89 -6.86
N GLU A 92 -9.56 -13.04 -7.40
CA GLU A 92 -8.66 -14.00 -8.03
C GLU A 92 -8.78 -13.90 -9.56
N PHE A 93 -7.78 -13.31 -10.18
CA PHE A 93 -7.71 -13.20 -11.64
C PHE A 93 -6.75 -14.25 -12.20
N GLN A 94 -7.19 -14.96 -13.25
CA GLN A 94 -6.39 -15.90 -14.02
C GLN A 94 -5.88 -15.20 -15.30
N PRO A 95 -4.65 -14.65 -15.27
CA PRO A 95 -4.18 -13.77 -16.36
C PRO A 95 -3.78 -14.51 -17.64
N ARG A 96 -3.49 -15.82 -17.54
CA ARG A 96 -3.02 -16.58 -18.70
C ARG A 96 -4.14 -16.89 -19.70
N GLY A 97 -3.98 -16.44 -20.92
CA GLY A 97 -5.00 -16.54 -21.97
C GLY A 97 -6.13 -15.53 -21.85
N ALA A 98 -5.95 -14.51 -20.99
CA ALA A 98 -6.96 -13.50 -20.73
C ALA A 98 -6.80 -12.25 -21.60
N THR A 99 -7.93 -11.56 -21.82
CA THR A 99 -7.98 -10.19 -22.30
C THR A 99 -8.57 -9.31 -21.22
N LEU A 100 -7.84 -8.27 -20.83
CA LEU A 100 -8.22 -7.28 -19.84
C LEU A 100 -8.55 -5.96 -20.53
N LEU A 101 -9.76 -5.47 -20.35
CA LEU A 101 -10.21 -4.16 -20.84
C LEU A 101 -10.18 -3.14 -19.72
N LEU A 102 -9.47 -2.03 -19.89
CA LEU A 102 -9.48 -0.91 -18.95
C LEU A 102 -10.46 0.16 -19.39
N VAL A 103 -11.36 0.53 -18.49
CA VAL A 103 -12.37 1.57 -18.71
C VAL A 103 -12.30 2.66 -17.64
N GLY A 104 -12.83 3.84 -17.90
CA GLY A 104 -12.85 4.95 -16.92
C GLY A 104 -12.79 6.31 -17.59
N LEU A 105 -13.08 7.37 -16.84
CA LEU A 105 -13.08 8.74 -17.32
C LEU A 105 -11.68 9.24 -17.68
N TYR A 106 -11.62 10.38 -18.35
CA TYR A 106 -10.37 11.10 -18.65
C TYR A 106 -9.63 11.48 -17.37
N GLY A 107 -8.31 11.39 -17.38
CA GLY A 107 -7.47 11.81 -16.25
C GLY A 107 -7.43 10.85 -15.06
N GLN A 108 -8.17 9.72 -15.11
CA GLN A 108 -8.19 8.72 -14.03
C GLN A 108 -6.94 7.83 -14.01
N GLY A 109 -6.04 7.95 -14.97
CA GLY A 109 -4.76 7.23 -15.01
C GLY A 109 -4.80 5.89 -15.73
N LYS A 110 -5.74 5.66 -16.68
CA LYS A 110 -5.85 4.40 -17.46
C LYS A 110 -4.53 4.02 -18.12
N THR A 111 -4.00 4.85 -19.01
CA THR A 111 -2.77 4.58 -19.76
C THR A 111 -1.57 4.27 -18.85
N THR A 112 -1.41 5.02 -17.76
CA THR A 112 -0.37 4.74 -16.76
C THR A 112 -0.63 3.42 -16.03
N THR A 113 -1.89 3.12 -15.72
CA THR A 113 -2.30 1.86 -15.10
C THR A 113 -2.08 0.68 -16.04
N THR A 114 -2.35 0.85 -17.34
CA THR A 114 -2.06 -0.13 -18.39
C THR A 114 -0.59 -0.52 -18.37
N ALA A 115 0.31 0.47 -18.41
CA ALA A 115 1.76 0.21 -18.34
C ALA A 115 2.18 -0.48 -17.03
N LYS A 116 1.63 -0.04 -15.89
CA LYS A 116 1.91 -0.63 -14.58
C LYS A 116 1.45 -2.09 -14.50
N LEU A 117 0.24 -2.39 -14.93
CA LEU A 117 -0.31 -3.75 -14.96
C LEU A 117 0.50 -4.65 -15.89
N ALA A 118 0.83 -4.17 -17.09
CA ALA A 118 1.62 -4.94 -18.04
C ALA A 118 2.97 -5.35 -17.44
N GLU A 119 3.68 -4.41 -16.84
CA GLU A 119 4.97 -4.68 -16.22
C GLU A 119 4.84 -5.54 -14.95
N TRP A 120 3.78 -5.36 -14.16
CA TRP A 120 3.51 -6.14 -12.97
C TRP A 120 3.26 -7.61 -13.31
N TYR A 121 2.38 -7.91 -14.30
CA TYR A 121 2.12 -9.28 -14.72
C TYR A 121 3.33 -9.94 -15.38
N ARG A 122 4.09 -9.16 -16.16
CA ARG A 122 5.34 -9.64 -16.74
C ARG A 122 6.34 -10.05 -15.66
N LYS A 123 6.58 -9.20 -14.67
CA LYS A 123 7.58 -9.46 -13.62
C LYS A 123 7.14 -10.50 -12.60
N LYS A 124 5.92 -10.39 -12.11
CA LYS A 124 5.42 -11.25 -11.01
C LYS A 124 4.98 -12.63 -11.48
N HIS A 125 4.48 -12.73 -12.71
CA HIS A 125 3.93 -13.99 -13.24
C HIS A 125 4.72 -14.55 -14.42
N GLY A 126 5.76 -13.86 -14.89
CA GLY A 126 6.58 -14.30 -16.02
C GLY A 126 5.81 -14.42 -17.34
N LEU A 127 4.75 -13.60 -17.52
CA LEU A 127 3.87 -13.68 -18.68
C LEU A 127 4.44 -12.86 -19.84
N ARG A 128 4.14 -13.32 -21.07
CA ARG A 128 4.27 -12.51 -22.29
C ARG A 128 3.04 -11.61 -22.36
N VAL A 129 3.24 -10.33 -22.08
CA VAL A 129 2.16 -9.35 -22.05
C VAL A 129 2.20 -8.48 -23.29
N ALA A 130 1.05 -8.24 -23.89
CA ALA A 130 0.85 -7.26 -24.95
C ALA A 130 -0.16 -6.21 -24.50
N VAL A 131 0.04 -4.99 -24.97
CA VAL A 131 -0.87 -3.87 -24.72
C VAL A 131 -1.36 -3.35 -26.06
N ILE A 132 -2.67 -3.12 -26.16
CA ILE A 132 -3.32 -2.48 -27.31
C ILE A 132 -3.75 -1.09 -26.87
N GLU A 133 -3.17 -0.08 -27.47
CA GLU A 133 -3.55 1.31 -27.28
C GLU A 133 -4.67 1.67 -28.26
N ALA A 134 -5.85 2.02 -27.75
CA ALA A 134 -7.05 2.31 -28.51
C ALA A 134 -7.68 3.68 -28.15
N ASP A 135 -6.94 4.60 -27.51
CA ASP A 135 -7.39 5.97 -27.23
C ASP A 135 -7.16 6.87 -28.45
N VAL A 136 -8.05 6.80 -29.42
CA VAL A 136 -8.00 7.60 -30.67
C VAL A 136 -8.29 9.09 -30.44
N HIS A 137 -8.74 9.48 -29.26
CA HIS A 137 -9.11 10.86 -28.94
C HIS A 137 -7.95 11.66 -28.33
N ARG A 138 -6.87 10.98 -27.92
CA ARG A 138 -5.74 11.61 -27.26
C ARG A 138 -4.47 11.55 -28.11
N PRO A 139 -4.08 12.69 -28.74
CA PRO A 139 -2.83 12.76 -29.47
C PRO A 139 -1.65 12.32 -28.60
N GLY A 140 -0.84 11.39 -29.10
CA GLY A 140 0.36 10.93 -28.39
C GLY A 140 0.13 9.85 -27.33
N ALA A 141 -1.08 9.28 -27.16
CA ALA A 141 -1.34 8.20 -26.21
C ALA A 141 -0.44 6.98 -26.51
N TYR A 142 -0.32 6.57 -27.76
CA TYR A 142 0.59 5.51 -28.18
C TYR A 142 2.06 5.81 -27.83
N ALA A 143 2.54 7.02 -28.13
CA ALA A 143 3.91 7.42 -27.83
C ALA A 143 4.18 7.42 -26.32
N GLN A 144 3.24 7.92 -25.52
CA GLN A 144 3.34 7.89 -24.06
C GLN A 144 3.40 6.47 -23.51
N LEU A 145 2.53 5.58 -23.99
CA LEU A 145 2.51 4.19 -23.55
C LEU A 145 3.80 3.46 -23.93
N SER A 146 4.28 3.68 -25.17
CA SER A 146 5.55 3.16 -25.65
C SER A 146 6.74 3.64 -24.81
N GLN A 147 6.76 4.93 -24.45
CA GLN A 147 7.80 5.49 -23.58
C GLN A 147 7.77 4.89 -22.16
N LEU A 148 6.59 4.69 -21.58
CA LEU A 148 6.45 4.07 -20.26
C LEU A 148 6.95 2.63 -20.20
N LEU A 149 6.95 1.94 -21.36
CA LEU A 149 7.33 0.53 -21.50
C LEU A 149 8.62 0.34 -22.32
N GLU A 150 9.39 1.41 -22.59
CA GLU A 150 10.60 1.38 -23.42
C GLU A 150 11.63 0.37 -22.91
N ASP A 151 11.83 0.32 -21.59
CA ASP A 151 12.76 -0.61 -20.93
C ASP A 151 12.14 -1.99 -20.64
N SER A 152 10.95 -2.27 -21.19
CA SER A 152 10.19 -3.49 -20.93
C SER A 152 10.13 -4.38 -22.16
N SER A 153 10.01 -5.70 -21.96
CA SER A 153 9.73 -6.65 -23.04
C SER A 153 8.22 -6.79 -23.34
N VAL A 154 7.40 -5.85 -22.89
CA VAL A 154 5.98 -5.79 -23.19
C VAL A 154 5.80 -5.31 -24.64
N VAL A 155 4.96 -6.02 -25.41
CA VAL A 155 4.63 -5.62 -26.77
C VAL A 155 3.57 -4.52 -26.72
N VAL A 156 3.85 -3.37 -27.34
CA VAL A 156 2.87 -2.27 -27.48
C VAL A 156 2.38 -2.23 -28.92
N TYR A 157 1.08 -2.40 -29.10
CA TYR A 157 0.41 -2.26 -30.40
C TYR A 157 -0.47 -1.02 -30.40
N GLY A 158 -0.47 -0.28 -31.48
CA GLY A 158 -1.35 0.87 -31.72
C GLY A 158 -1.21 1.36 -33.16
N GLU A 159 -2.21 2.10 -33.61
CA GLU A 159 -2.27 2.67 -34.95
C GLU A 159 -2.54 4.19 -34.82
N PRO A 160 -1.51 5.04 -34.71
CA PRO A 160 -1.66 6.46 -34.36
C PRO A 160 -2.50 7.30 -35.35
N ASP A 161 -2.56 6.88 -36.59
CA ASP A 161 -3.30 7.58 -37.66
C ASP A 161 -4.75 7.07 -37.85
N GLU A 162 -5.08 5.94 -37.21
CA GLU A 162 -6.42 5.36 -37.26
C GLU A 162 -7.35 6.06 -36.26
N LYS A 163 -8.59 6.31 -36.64
CA LYS A 163 -9.62 6.97 -35.85
C LYS A 163 -10.71 6.04 -35.35
N ASP A 164 -10.72 4.81 -35.84
CA ASP A 164 -11.64 3.77 -35.39
C ASP A 164 -10.96 2.88 -34.35
N ALA A 165 -11.26 3.14 -33.07
CA ALA A 165 -10.75 2.36 -31.95
C ALA A 165 -11.11 0.87 -32.08
N THR A 166 -12.27 0.55 -32.60
CA THR A 166 -12.76 -0.81 -32.83
C THR A 166 -11.87 -1.58 -33.82
N LYS A 167 -11.42 -0.90 -34.88
CA LYS A 167 -10.50 -1.45 -35.87
C LYS A 167 -9.12 -1.70 -35.28
N ILE A 168 -8.58 -0.73 -34.53
CA ILE A 168 -7.30 -0.87 -33.79
C ILE A 168 -7.34 -2.09 -32.90
N VAL A 169 -8.38 -2.22 -32.10
CA VAL A 169 -8.54 -3.36 -31.18
C VAL A 169 -8.60 -4.69 -31.90
N ARG A 170 -9.35 -4.77 -33.00
CA ARG A 170 -9.46 -6.01 -33.81
C ARG A 170 -8.11 -6.41 -34.41
N ASN A 171 -7.40 -5.46 -34.99
CA ASN A 171 -6.08 -5.69 -35.58
C ASN A 171 -5.05 -6.03 -34.52
N GLY A 172 -5.09 -5.33 -33.37
CA GLY A 172 -4.23 -5.56 -32.24
C GLY A 172 -4.41 -6.94 -31.58
N LEU A 173 -5.64 -7.41 -31.42
CA LEU A 173 -5.91 -8.77 -30.93
C LEU A 173 -5.34 -9.83 -31.89
N ALA A 174 -5.42 -9.63 -33.18
CA ALA A 174 -4.82 -10.54 -34.16
C ALA A 174 -3.28 -10.50 -34.10
N ALA A 175 -2.69 -9.31 -34.02
CA ALA A 175 -1.24 -9.13 -33.94
C ALA A 175 -0.65 -9.66 -32.62
N CYS A 176 -1.39 -9.56 -31.52
CA CYS A 176 -0.96 -9.97 -30.19
C CYS A 176 -1.44 -11.38 -29.78
N ALA A 177 -1.90 -12.20 -30.73
CA ALA A 177 -2.46 -13.55 -30.45
C ALA A 177 -1.49 -14.52 -29.73
N SER A 178 -0.18 -14.26 -29.79
CA SER A 178 0.84 -15.06 -29.08
C SER A 178 1.09 -14.64 -27.64
N ALA A 179 0.49 -13.54 -27.17
CA ALA A 179 0.64 -13.07 -25.80
C ALA A 179 -0.14 -13.96 -24.81
N ASP A 180 0.39 -14.10 -23.60
CA ASP A 180 -0.30 -14.81 -22.51
C ASP A 180 -1.39 -13.93 -21.88
N LEU A 181 -1.21 -12.60 -21.92
CA LEU A 181 -2.17 -11.59 -21.45
C LEU A 181 -2.18 -10.42 -22.44
N VAL A 182 -3.38 -10.00 -22.84
CA VAL A 182 -3.58 -8.78 -23.62
C VAL A 182 -4.31 -7.75 -22.78
N ILE A 183 -3.78 -6.55 -22.67
CA ILE A 183 -4.41 -5.42 -21.97
C ILE A 183 -4.80 -4.36 -23.00
N VAL A 184 -6.07 -3.95 -23.00
CA VAL A 184 -6.60 -2.93 -23.90
C VAL A 184 -6.79 -1.63 -23.15
N ASP A 185 -6.06 -0.58 -23.54
CA ASP A 185 -6.22 0.79 -23.07
C ASP A 185 -7.26 1.50 -23.91
N THR A 186 -8.31 2.03 -23.29
CA THR A 186 -9.40 2.71 -24.02
C THR A 186 -9.39 4.21 -23.78
N ALA A 187 -10.07 4.92 -24.67
CA ALA A 187 -10.32 6.34 -24.50
C ALA A 187 -11.01 6.66 -23.17
N GLY A 188 -10.75 7.86 -22.69
CA GLY A 188 -11.49 8.45 -21.57
C GLY A 188 -11.97 9.82 -21.95
N ARG A 189 -13.26 10.09 -21.75
CA ARG A 189 -13.84 11.42 -21.87
C ARG A 189 -14.19 11.98 -20.50
N HIS A 190 -14.46 13.28 -20.43
CA HIS A 190 -14.82 13.95 -19.18
C HIS A 190 -16.20 13.51 -18.64
N GLN A 191 -17.04 13.02 -19.53
CA GLN A 191 -18.40 12.53 -19.22
C GLN A 191 -18.68 11.27 -20.04
N LEU A 192 -19.61 10.46 -19.60
CA LEU A 192 -20.17 9.34 -20.35
C LEU A 192 -21.21 9.92 -21.36
N ASP A 193 -20.72 10.38 -22.49
CA ASP A 193 -21.56 10.79 -23.62
C ASP A 193 -21.92 9.56 -24.48
N GLU A 194 -22.94 9.74 -25.34
CA GLU A 194 -23.44 8.65 -26.19
C GLU A 194 -22.36 8.05 -27.10
N GLU A 195 -21.42 8.85 -27.58
CA GLU A 195 -20.33 8.39 -28.47
C GLU A 195 -19.37 7.47 -27.74
N LEU A 196 -18.96 7.83 -26.50
CA LEU A 196 -18.10 6.99 -25.67
C LEU A 196 -18.81 5.68 -25.27
N VAL A 197 -20.10 5.76 -24.98
CA VAL A 197 -20.92 4.59 -24.64
C VAL A 197 -20.89 3.58 -25.80
N VAL A 198 -21.22 4.02 -27.01
CA VAL A 198 -21.22 3.17 -28.20
C VAL A 198 -19.82 2.61 -28.52
N GLU A 199 -18.78 3.43 -28.38
CA GLU A 199 -17.40 2.99 -28.57
C GLU A 199 -17.01 1.89 -27.60
N LEU A 200 -17.28 2.07 -26.30
CA LEU A 200 -16.98 1.08 -25.26
C LEU A 200 -17.77 -0.22 -25.42
N GLU A 201 -19.05 -0.14 -25.77
CA GLU A 201 -19.88 -1.31 -26.06
C GLU A 201 -19.32 -2.13 -27.25
N ASN A 202 -18.92 -1.45 -28.34
CA ASN A 202 -18.32 -2.07 -29.50
C ASN A 202 -16.97 -2.74 -29.14
N ILE A 203 -16.10 -2.05 -28.40
CA ILE A 203 -14.82 -2.59 -27.94
C ILE A 203 -15.04 -3.79 -27.02
N ALA A 204 -15.95 -3.70 -26.05
CA ALA A 204 -16.27 -4.80 -25.14
C ALA A 204 -16.78 -6.04 -25.88
N SER A 205 -17.60 -5.84 -26.90
CA SER A 205 -18.12 -6.92 -27.76
C SER A 205 -17.01 -7.63 -28.54
N ILE A 206 -16.07 -6.87 -29.09
CA ILE A 206 -14.98 -7.41 -29.92
C ILE A 206 -13.90 -8.09 -29.08
N THR A 207 -13.53 -7.48 -27.97
CA THR A 207 -12.49 -8.02 -27.10
C THR A 207 -12.91 -9.32 -26.44
N ARG A 208 -14.22 -9.54 -26.25
CA ARG A 208 -14.73 -10.62 -25.38
C ARG A 208 -13.93 -10.70 -24.07
N ALA A 209 -13.59 -9.53 -23.53
CA ALA A 209 -12.68 -9.40 -22.40
C ALA A 209 -13.15 -10.28 -21.24
N THR A 210 -12.22 -11.10 -20.73
CA THR A 210 -12.46 -11.90 -19.52
C THR A 210 -12.62 -11.02 -18.31
N GLU A 211 -11.91 -9.89 -18.30
CA GLU A 211 -11.97 -8.88 -17.24
C GLU A 211 -12.16 -7.48 -17.81
N ARG A 212 -12.97 -6.70 -17.15
CA ARG A 212 -13.25 -5.29 -17.45
C ARG A 212 -13.04 -4.49 -16.18
N TRP A 213 -11.89 -3.83 -16.08
CA TRP A 213 -11.51 -3.12 -14.87
C TRP A 213 -11.72 -1.62 -15.04
N LEU A 214 -12.45 -1.07 -14.09
CA LEU A 214 -12.69 0.36 -13.99
C LEU A 214 -11.54 1.02 -13.25
N VAL A 215 -10.91 2.00 -13.90
CA VAL A 215 -9.84 2.81 -13.31
C VAL A 215 -10.44 4.10 -12.75
N ILE A 216 -10.28 4.32 -11.46
CA ILE A 216 -10.80 5.49 -10.74
C ILE A 216 -9.68 6.17 -9.96
N ASP A 217 -9.60 7.49 -10.06
CA ASP A 217 -8.73 8.32 -9.21
C ASP A 217 -9.32 8.42 -7.80
N ALA A 218 -8.51 8.12 -6.79
CA ALA A 218 -8.91 8.20 -5.39
C ALA A 218 -9.40 9.61 -4.97
N GLN A 219 -9.00 10.66 -5.70
CA GLN A 219 -9.41 12.05 -5.43
C GLN A 219 -10.86 12.35 -5.82
N VAL A 220 -11.50 11.50 -6.61
CA VAL A 220 -12.91 11.66 -7.00
C VAL A 220 -13.85 11.61 -5.79
N GLY A 221 -13.44 10.96 -4.70
CA GLY A 221 -14.20 10.91 -3.46
C GLY A 221 -15.56 10.23 -3.65
N GLN A 222 -16.60 10.80 -3.05
CA GLN A 222 -17.96 10.21 -3.09
C GLN A 222 -18.56 10.11 -4.50
N ALA A 223 -18.13 10.94 -5.45
CA ALA A 223 -18.60 10.87 -6.84
C ALA A 223 -18.14 9.59 -7.57
N ALA A 224 -17.20 8.83 -7.01
CA ALA A 224 -16.76 7.56 -7.55
C ALA A 224 -17.90 6.53 -7.64
N GLY A 225 -18.84 6.52 -6.70
CA GLY A 225 -19.98 5.61 -6.71
C GLY A 225 -20.87 5.74 -7.95
N PRO A 226 -21.48 6.91 -8.21
CA PRO A 226 -22.26 7.14 -9.42
C PRO A 226 -21.51 6.83 -10.72
N VAL A 227 -20.25 7.26 -10.82
CA VAL A 227 -19.40 6.98 -11.99
C VAL A 227 -19.22 5.47 -12.18
N ALA A 228 -18.88 4.75 -11.10
CA ALA A 228 -18.70 3.32 -11.14
C ALA A 228 -19.99 2.57 -11.52
N ALA A 229 -21.14 2.98 -11.00
CA ALA A 229 -22.44 2.42 -11.36
C ALA A 229 -22.73 2.56 -12.86
N SER A 230 -22.46 3.74 -13.43
CA SER A 230 -22.67 3.99 -14.86
C SER A 230 -21.76 3.11 -15.72
N PHE A 231 -20.46 3.02 -15.40
CA PHE A 231 -19.55 2.12 -16.14
C PHE A 231 -19.93 0.63 -15.97
N HIS A 232 -20.43 0.25 -14.78
CA HIS A 232 -20.87 -1.13 -14.56
C HIS A 232 -22.09 -1.49 -15.42
N GLN A 233 -23.03 -0.58 -15.55
CA GLN A 233 -24.19 -0.76 -16.45
C GLN A 233 -23.79 -0.91 -17.91
N LEU A 234 -22.82 -0.12 -18.35
CA LEU A 234 -22.37 -0.09 -19.76
C LEU A 234 -21.44 -1.24 -20.12
N ALA A 235 -20.44 -1.48 -19.31
CA ALA A 235 -19.37 -2.42 -19.65
C ALA A 235 -19.34 -3.67 -18.77
N GLY A 236 -20.21 -3.78 -17.78
CA GLY A 236 -20.20 -4.92 -16.84
C GLY A 236 -18.87 -5.04 -16.10
N VAL A 237 -18.49 -4.00 -15.36
CA VAL A 237 -17.22 -3.93 -14.62
C VAL A 237 -17.07 -5.15 -13.70
N THR A 238 -15.94 -5.84 -13.81
CA THR A 238 -15.58 -7.04 -13.04
C THR A 238 -14.57 -6.77 -11.94
N GLY A 239 -13.86 -5.64 -12.00
CA GLY A 239 -12.88 -5.23 -11.01
C GLY A 239 -12.65 -3.72 -11.03
N ILE A 240 -12.09 -3.18 -9.96
CA ILE A 240 -11.80 -1.75 -9.79
C ILE A 240 -10.32 -1.56 -9.48
N VAL A 241 -9.67 -0.63 -10.19
CA VAL A 241 -8.33 -0.16 -9.89
C VAL A 241 -8.41 1.27 -9.38
N VAL A 242 -7.87 1.51 -8.19
CA VAL A 242 -7.83 2.86 -7.60
C VAL A 242 -6.44 3.44 -7.76
N THR A 243 -6.36 4.62 -8.40
CA THR A 243 -5.09 5.32 -8.66
C THR A 243 -4.86 6.48 -7.69
N LYS A 244 -3.63 6.98 -7.66
CA LYS A 244 -3.20 8.19 -6.94
C LYS A 244 -3.49 8.17 -5.43
N LEU A 245 -3.40 6.99 -4.79
CA LEU A 245 -3.54 6.84 -3.34
C LEU A 245 -2.36 7.44 -2.55
N ASP A 246 -1.25 7.74 -3.20
CA ASP A 246 -0.10 8.49 -2.67
C ASP A 246 -0.38 9.98 -2.46
N GLY A 247 -1.43 10.52 -3.08
CA GLY A 247 -1.84 11.90 -2.98
C GLY A 247 -2.59 12.26 -1.69
N THR A 248 -3.50 13.22 -1.80
CA THR A 248 -4.34 13.73 -0.68
C THR A 248 -5.66 12.99 -0.53
N ALA A 249 -5.95 12.02 -1.38
CA ALA A 249 -7.19 11.27 -1.40
C ALA A 249 -7.43 10.49 -0.10
N ARG A 250 -8.69 10.40 0.33
CA ARG A 250 -9.06 9.85 1.63
C ARG A 250 -9.54 8.39 1.60
N GLY A 251 -9.47 7.75 0.43
CA GLY A 251 -9.79 6.32 0.24
C GLY A 251 -11.28 5.95 0.22
N GLY A 252 -12.17 6.82 0.69
CA GLY A 252 -13.61 6.54 0.75
C GLY A 252 -14.27 6.39 -0.64
N GLY A 253 -13.71 7.04 -1.67
CA GLY A 253 -14.17 6.87 -3.05
C GLY A 253 -14.06 5.43 -3.57
N ALA A 254 -13.00 4.73 -3.21
CA ALA A 254 -12.82 3.32 -3.54
C ALA A 254 -13.96 2.46 -2.99
N LEU A 255 -14.30 2.66 -1.72
CA LEU A 255 -15.41 1.97 -1.06
C LEU A 255 -16.76 2.31 -1.68
N SER A 256 -16.95 3.57 -2.07
CA SER A 256 -18.17 4.00 -2.76
C SER A 256 -18.33 3.32 -4.12
N ALA A 257 -17.24 3.14 -4.88
CA ALA A 257 -17.25 2.44 -6.16
C ALA A 257 -17.56 0.95 -6.00
N VAL A 258 -16.95 0.27 -5.03
CA VAL A 258 -17.24 -1.13 -4.70
C VAL A 258 -18.71 -1.34 -4.36
N ALA A 259 -19.25 -0.51 -3.46
CA ALA A 259 -20.64 -0.63 -3.05
C ALA A 259 -21.65 -0.33 -4.18
N ALA A 260 -21.27 0.52 -5.13
CA ALA A 260 -22.14 0.86 -6.25
C ALA A 260 -22.18 -0.22 -7.34
N THR A 261 -21.13 -1.03 -7.46
CA THR A 261 -20.97 -2.03 -8.52
C THR A 261 -21.00 -3.47 -8.03
N GLY A 262 -20.67 -3.71 -6.78
CA GLY A 262 -20.36 -5.04 -6.26
C GLY A 262 -19.06 -5.64 -6.79
N ALA A 263 -18.34 -4.91 -7.69
CA ALA A 263 -17.05 -5.36 -8.21
C ALA A 263 -15.94 -5.16 -7.18
N PRO A 264 -15.03 -6.15 -7.00
CA PRO A 264 -13.94 -6.06 -6.04
C PRO A 264 -12.88 -5.06 -6.45
N LEU A 265 -12.16 -4.53 -5.48
CA LEU A 265 -10.89 -3.85 -5.75
C LEU A 265 -9.83 -4.89 -6.14
N VAL A 266 -9.08 -4.61 -7.21
CA VAL A 266 -8.09 -5.56 -7.75
C VAL A 266 -6.66 -5.05 -7.58
N HIS A 267 -6.42 -3.76 -7.84
CA HIS A 267 -5.12 -3.12 -7.68
C HIS A 267 -5.26 -1.69 -7.17
N ILE A 268 -4.17 -1.18 -6.56
CA ILE A 268 -4.04 0.20 -6.11
C ILE A 268 -2.75 0.81 -6.63
N GLY A 269 -2.85 2.03 -7.18
CA GLY A 269 -1.71 2.85 -7.58
C GLY A 269 -1.24 3.73 -6.43
N VAL A 270 0.02 3.56 -6.03
CA VAL A 270 0.60 4.18 -4.83
C VAL A 270 1.77 5.12 -5.15
N GLY A 271 1.88 5.59 -6.37
CA GLY A 271 2.92 6.51 -6.83
C GLY A 271 2.95 6.64 -8.35
N GLU A 272 3.90 7.39 -8.89
CA GLU A 272 3.99 7.72 -10.31
C GLU A 272 4.77 6.69 -11.15
N LYS A 273 5.71 5.96 -10.53
CA LYS A 273 6.58 5.00 -11.24
C LYS A 273 5.78 3.77 -11.70
N VAL A 274 6.24 3.13 -12.77
CA VAL A 274 5.65 1.89 -13.28
C VAL A 274 5.63 0.79 -12.21
N SER A 275 6.61 0.77 -11.31
CA SER A 275 6.66 -0.15 -10.16
C SER A 275 5.67 0.15 -9.03
N ASP A 276 5.03 1.33 -9.04
CA ASP A 276 4.16 1.78 -7.95
C ASP A 276 2.72 1.31 -8.16
N LEU A 277 2.56 -0.02 -8.25
CA LEU A 277 1.29 -0.73 -8.30
C LEU A 277 1.32 -1.87 -7.28
N GLU A 278 0.28 -1.96 -6.47
CA GLU A 278 0.12 -3.03 -5.50
C GLU A 278 -1.15 -3.84 -5.83
N LYS A 279 -1.09 -5.18 -5.68
CA LYS A 279 -2.29 -5.99 -5.65
C LYS A 279 -3.11 -5.58 -4.44
N PHE A 280 -4.41 -5.44 -4.62
CA PHE A 280 -5.28 -5.08 -3.51
C PHE A 280 -5.53 -6.29 -2.60
N GLU A 281 -5.34 -6.09 -1.31
CA GLU A 281 -5.69 -7.02 -0.24
C GLU A 281 -6.46 -6.25 0.82
N ALA A 282 -7.72 -6.64 1.05
CA ALA A 282 -8.65 -5.92 1.93
C ALA A 282 -8.08 -5.75 3.35
N ASP A 283 -7.52 -6.81 3.91
CA ASP A 283 -6.95 -6.83 5.25
C ASP A 283 -5.80 -5.82 5.39
N ARG A 284 -4.89 -5.79 4.42
CA ARG A 284 -3.74 -4.87 4.40
C ARG A 284 -4.18 -3.42 4.23
N PHE A 285 -5.12 -3.20 3.31
CA PHE A 285 -5.65 -1.87 3.04
C PHE A 285 -6.36 -1.30 4.28
N ILE A 286 -7.24 -2.08 4.91
CA ILE A 286 -7.96 -1.65 6.11
C ILE A 286 -7.03 -1.50 7.30
N SER A 287 -6.04 -2.37 7.49
CA SER A 287 -5.02 -2.23 8.54
C SER A 287 -4.27 -0.90 8.40
N ARG A 288 -3.85 -0.52 7.18
CA ARG A 288 -3.21 0.78 6.90
C ARG A 288 -4.18 1.95 7.14
N LEU A 289 -5.42 1.82 6.69
CA LEU A 289 -6.47 2.82 6.84
C LEU A 289 -6.81 3.10 8.30
N LEU A 290 -6.81 2.07 9.14
CA LEU A 290 -7.02 2.18 10.58
C LEU A 290 -5.74 2.54 11.37
N GLY A 291 -4.60 2.71 10.69
CA GLY A 291 -3.32 3.04 11.35
C GLY A 291 -2.73 1.89 12.18
N MET A 292 -3.16 0.66 11.93
CA MET A 292 -2.65 -0.55 12.58
C MET A 292 -1.32 -1.03 11.96
N GLY A 293 -0.89 -0.40 10.86
CA GLY A 293 0.30 -0.78 10.09
C GLY A 293 0.03 -1.93 9.11
N ASP A 294 1.05 -2.27 8.33
CA ASP A 294 1.02 -3.37 7.36
C ASP A 294 2.28 -4.22 7.52
N ILE A 295 2.25 -5.15 8.46
CA ILE A 295 3.40 -6.01 8.77
C ILE A 295 3.71 -6.96 7.61
N ARG A 296 2.69 -7.47 6.91
CA ARG A 296 2.88 -8.33 5.73
C ARG A 296 3.55 -7.56 4.59
N GLY A 297 3.12 -6.31 4.35
CA GLY A 297 3.77 -5.45 3.36
C GLY A 297 5.24 -5.13 3.65
N LEU A 298 5.63 -5.10 4.92
CA LEU A 298 7.05 -5.00 5.29
C LEU A 298 7.83 -6.25 4.94
N ILE A 299 7.22 -7.44 5.05
CA ILE A 299 7.85 -8.72 4.68
C ILE A 299 7.99 -8.80 3.15
N ASP A 300 6.96 -8.41 2.40
CA ASP A 300 6.98 -8.41 0.92
C ASP A 300 8.00 -7.42 0.33
N LEU A 301 8.39 -6.40 1.09
CA LEU A 301 9.46 -5.46 0.71
C LEU A 301 10.86 -5.98 1.05
N ALA A 302 10.96 -7.10 1.77
CA ALA A 302 12.26 -7.75 1.97
C ALA A 302 12.82 -8.17 0.59
N PRO A 303 14.12 -7.97 0.35
CA PRO A 303 14.75 -8.40 -0.89
C PRO A 303 14.52 -9.90 -1.12
N GLU A 304 14.18 -10.29 -2.35
CA GLU A 304 13.98 -11.71 -2.74
C GLU A 304 15.21 -12.59 -2.43
N ASP A 305 16.39 -11.97 -2.30
CA ASP A 305 17.65 -12.64 -1.94
C ASP A 305 17.84 -12.86 -0.43
N MET A 306 16.88 -12.45 0.41
CA MET A 306 17.01 -12.60 1.85
C MET A 306 16.42 -13.94 2.29
N ASP A 307 17.32 -14.87 2.64
CA ASP A 307 16.98 -16.15 3.22
C ASP A 307 16.14 -15.94 4.50
N GLU A 308 15.01 -16.63 4.62
CA GLU A 308 14.14 -16.61 5.82
C GLU A 308 14.94 -16.87 7.11
N GLU A 309 15.94 -17.74 7.03
CA GLU A 309 16.88 -17.99 8.13
C GLU A 309 17.71 -16.75 8.48
N GLU A 310 18.12 -15.96 7.52
CA GLU A 310 18.91 -14.74 7.76
C GLU A 310 18.06 -13.64 8.40
N ALA A 311 16.80 -13.48 7.96
CA ALA A 311 15.81 -12.59 8.58
C ALA A 311 15.52 -13.01 10.03
N MET A 312 15.35 -14.31 10.28
CA MET A 312 15.11 -14.85 11.60
C MET A 312 16.33 -14.68 12.53
N ARG A 313 17.56 -14.91 12.02
CA ARG A 313 18.81 -14.69 12.76
C ARG A 313 19.03 -13.19 13.07
N LEU A 314 18.67 -12.28 12.16
CA LEU A 314 18.73 -10.84 12.40
C LEU A 314 17.78 -10.43 13.52
N THR A 315 16.53 -10.88 13.44
CA THR A 315 15.49 -10.63 14.46
C THR A 315 15.93 -11.17 15.83
N GLN A 316 16.50 -12.36 15.88
CA GLN A 316 16.97 -12.98 17.12
C GLN A 316 18.18 -12.24 17.73
N ARG A 317 19.10 -11.71 16.90
CA ARG A 317 20.21 -10.85 17.35
C ARG A 317 19.72 -9.51 17.88
N MET A 318 18.73 -8.89 17.21
CA MET A 318 18.10 -7.66 17.66
C MET A 318 17.47 -7.83 19.05
N MET A 319 16.71 -8.91 19.26
CA MET A 319 16.04 -9.21 20.53
C MET A 319 17.02 -9.59 21.64
N SER A 320 18.15 -10.22 21.33
CA SER A 320 19.18 -10.61 22.31
C SER A 320 20.10 -9.44 22.74
N GLY A 321 19.91 -8.23 22.19
CA GLY A 321 20.75 -7.05 22.46
C GLY A 321 22.16 -7.15 21.85
N ARG A 322 22.39 -8.10 20.95
CA ARG A 322 23.65 -8.29 20.19
C ARG A 322 23.64 -7.52 18.88
N PHE A 323 22.94 -6.38 18.84
CA PHE A 323 22.86 -5.51 17.67
C PHE A 323 24.20 -4.85 17.35
N THR A 324 24.71 -5.08 16.15
CA THR A 324 26.01 -4.60 15.65
C THR A 324 25.84 -3.46 14.66
N LEU A 325 26.94 -2.78 14.25
CA LEU A 325 26.90 -1.85 13.12
C LEU A 325 26.64 -2.57 11.79
N ASN A 326 27.06 -3.82 11.65
CA ASN A 326 26.71 -4.63 10.47
C ASN A 326 25.19 -4.84 10.34
N ASP A 327 24.51 -5.11 11.44
CA ASP A 327 23.06 -5.24 11.45
C ASP A 327 22.39 -3.90 11.10
N MET A 328 22.93 -2.79 11.61
CA MET A 328 22.49 -1.45 11.27
C MET A 328 22.74 -1.10 9.80
N TYR A 329 23.89 -1.51 9.25
CA TYR A 329 24.23 -1.31 7.84
C TYR A 329 23.28 -2.09 6.91
N LYS A 330 23.02 -3.37 7.20
CA LYS A 330 22.04 -4.17 6.46
C LYS A 330 20.66 -3.55 6.49
N GLN A 331 20.21 -3.05 7.64
CA GLN A 331 18.94 -2.31 7.74
C GLN A 331 18.92 -1.06 6.86
N MET A 332 20.01 -0.28 6.86
CA MET A 332 20.11 0.93 6.04
C MET A 332 20.13 0.58 4.54
N GLU A 333 20.81 -0.50 4.16
CA GLU A 333 20.83 -0.99 2.78
C GLU A 333 19.45 -1.46 2.32
N MET A 334 18.71 -2.18 3.18
CA MET A 334 17.31 -2.54 2.94
C MET A 334 16.44 -1.30 2.78
N MET A 335 16.57 -0.30 3.66
CA MET A 335 15.83 0.95 3.57
C MET A 335 16.13 1.69 2.26
N ALA A 336 17.36 1.67 1.78
CA ALA A 336 17.73 2.28 0.51
C ALA A 336 17.14 1.54 -0.70
N LYS A 337 17.02 0.20 -0.64
CA LYS A 337 16.40 -0.64 -1.69
C LYS A 337 14.88 -0.50 -1.71
N VAL A 338 14.24 -0.31 -0.56
CA VAL A 338 12.77 -0.17 -0.41
C VAL A 338 12.24 1.17 -0.99
N GLY A 339 13.13 2.13 -1.25
CA GLY A 339 12.76 3.44 -1.75
C GLY A 339 12.64 4.50 -0.66
N THR A 340 11.72 5.47 -0.81
CA THR A 340 11.62 6.59 0.12
C THR A 340 11.17 6.16 1.52
N ILE A 341 11.68 6.85 2.54
CA ILE A 341 11.29 6.70 3.96
C ILE A 341 9.75 6.74 4.12
N ASP A 342 9.06 7.49 3.25
CA ASP A 342 7.59 7.58 3.24
C ASP A 342 6.93 6.23 2.96
N LYS A 343 7.50 5.42 2.06
CA LYS A 343 6.97 4.09 1.73
C LYS A 343 7.12 3.14 2.93
N LEU A 344 8.27 3.15 3.61
CA LEU A 344 8.49 2.37 4.82
C LEU A 344 7.58 2.81 5.97
N MET A 345 7.38 4.12 6.13
CA MET A 345 6.51 4.68 7.17
C MET A 345 5.03 4.31 6.97
N SER A 346 4.58 4.07 5.73
CA SER A 346 3.20 3.66 5.44
C SER A 346 2.87 2.24 5.92
N PHE A 347 3.89 1.41 6.15
CA PHE A 347 3.73 0.03 6.62
C PHE A 347 3.80 -0.12 8.14
N LEU A 348 4.28 0.89 8.86
CA LEU A 348 4.44 0.83 10.31
C LEU A 348 3.20 1.38 11.05
N PRO A 349 2.80 0.80 12.19
CA PRO A 349 1.71 1.34 13.01
C PRO A 349 2.02 2.77 13.44
N GLY A 350 1.06 3.68 13.28
CA GLY A 350 1.23 5.12 13.56
C GLY A 350 1.68 5.46 14.99
N ASN A 351 1.50 4.55 15.94
CA ASN A 351 1.87 4.70 17.34
C ASN A 351 3.28 4.18 17.70
N MET A 352 3.96 3.44 16.80
CA MET A 352 5.23 2.78 17.13
C MET A 352 6.41 3.76 17.18
N PHE A 353 6.30 4.89 16.47
CA PHE A 353 7.29 5.96 16.47
C PHE A 353 6.63 7.31 16.80
N GLY A 354 6.09 7.44 18.01
CA GLY A 354 5.36 8.63 18.45
C GLY A 354 6.07 9.95 18.12
N GLY A 355 5.69 10.54 16.99
CA GLY A 355 6.21 11.82 16.52
C GLY A 355 6.80 11.86 15.10
N LEU A 356 7.07 10.72 14.44
CA LEU A 356 7.65 10.72 13.08
C LEU A 356 6.63 11.06 11.97
N GLY A 357 5.33 10.86 12.20
CA GLY A 357 4.27 11.20 11.24
C GLY A 357 4.08 12.71 10.97
N GLY A 358 4.79 13.57 11.72
CA GLY A 358 4.77 15.03 11.55
C GLY A 358 6.07 15.62 10.99
N MET A 359 6.98 14.81 10.45
CA MET A 359 8.25 15.32 9.93
C MET A 359 8.05 16.15 8.66
N SER A 360 8.64 17.33 8.64
CA SER A 360 8.66 18.20 7.46
C SER A 360 9.52 17.59 6.33
N LYS A 361 9.30 18.03 5.09
CA LYS A 361 10.11 17.60 3.92
C LYS A 361 11.60 17.79 4.17
N SER A 362 11.98 18.91 4.78
CA SER A 362 13.38 19.23 5.14
C SER A 362 13.97 18.27 6.18
N GLN A 363 13.17 17.78 7.12
CA GLN A 363 13.62 16.79 8.11
C GLN A 363 13.82 15.41 7.47
N LYS A 364 13.00 15.03 6.49
CA LYS A 364 13.14 13.78 5.73
C LYS A 364 14.39 13.80 4.85
N GLU A 365 14.64 14.91 4.15
CA GLU A 365 15.86 15.12 3.35
C GLU A 365 17.12 15.08 4.22
N ALA A 366 17.10 15.71 5.40
CA ALA A 366 18.20 15.64 6.37
C ALA A 366 18.44 14.22 6.89
N MET A 367 17.37 13.43 7.11
CA MET A 367 17.46 12.03 7.53
C MET A 367 18.08 11.17 6.41
N GLN A 368 17.66 11.36 5.16
CA GLN A 368 18.23 10.66 4.01
C GLN A 368 19.74 10.99 3.85
N GLY A 369 20.11 12.26 3.91
CA GLY A 369 21.52 12.68 3.84
C GLY A 369 22.38 12.11 4.98
N ASN A 370 21.80 11.92 6.17
CA ASN A 370 22.48 11.23 7.27
C ASN A 370 22.67 9.75 7.01
N LEU A 371 21.68 9.06 6.40
CA LEU A 371 21.78 7.64 6.06
C LEU A 371 22.90 7.41 5.04
N ASP A 372 22.98 8.22 3.98
CA ASP A 372 24.04 8.13 2.96
C ASP A 372 25.43 8.38 3.57
N ARG A 373 25.54 9.37 4.47
CA ARG A 373 26.79 9.64 5.21
C ARG A 373 27.19 8.47 6.11
N TYR A 374 26.26 7.88 6.83
CA TYR A 374 26.54 6.73 7.69
C TYR A 374 26.99 5.52 6.88
N ARG A 375 26.38 5.30 5.71
CA ARG A 375 26.81 4.26 4.76
C ARG A 375 28.26 4.47 4.34
N THR A 376 28.62 5.66 3.90
CA THR A 376 30.02 6.00 3.51
C THR A 376 31.01 5.78 4.64
N ILE A 377 30.64 6.14 5.89
CA ILE A 377 31.48 5.89 7.07
C ILE A 377 31.67 4.39 7.30
N MET A 378 30.59 3.61 7.23
CA MET A 378 30.64 2.16 7.47
C MET A 378 31.40 1.41 6.37
N ASP A 379 31.39 1.89 5.13
CA ASP A 379 32.19 1.31 4.03
C ASP A 379 33.69 1.44 4.28
N SER A 380 34.11 2.48 5.03
CA SER A 380 35.50 2.66 5.46
C SER A 380 35.88 1.88 6.74
N MET A 381 34.94 1.17 7.37
CA MET A 381 35.19 0.38 8.56
C MET A 381 35.59 -1.07 8.21
N THR A 382 36.44 -1.64 9.03
CA THR A 382 36.75 -3.09 8.97
C THR A 382 35.60 -3.92 9.52
N GLY A 383 35.51 -5.20 9.14
CA GLY A 383 34.50 -6.13 9.66
C GLY A 383 34.49 -6.22 11.18
N TRP A 384 35.69 -6.17 11.82
CA TRP A 384 35.81 -6.16 13.27
C TRP A 384 35.19 -4.88 13.89
N GLU A 385 35.43 -3.71 13.31
CA GLU A 385 34.89 -2.43 13.80
C GLU A 385 33.37 -2.34 13.69
N LYS A 386 32.80 -2.97 12.63
CA LYS A 386 31.37 -3.08 12.46
C LYS A 386 30.73 -4.03 13.48
N ASN A 387 31.44 -5.08 13.90
CA ASN A 387 30.92 -6.07 14.86
C ASN A 387 31.12 -5.63 16.32
N GLU A 388 32.19 -4.89 16.62
CA GLU A 388 32.57 -4.45 17.98
C GLU A 388 32.69 -2.93 18.10
N PRO A 389 31.62 -2.15 17.79
CA PRO A 389 31.71 -0.69 17.74
C PRO A 389 32.01 -0.04 19.08
N ALA A 390 31.69 -0.73 20.18
CA ALA A 390 31.96 -0.25 21.53
C ALA A 390 33.47 -0.15 21.83
N LYS A 391 34.31 -0.91 21.11
CA LYS A 391 35.76 -0.97 21.30
C LYS A 391 36.56 -0.05 20.38
N ILE A 392 35.88 0.77 19.56
CA ILE A 392 36.55 1.72 18.65
C ILE A 392 37.15 2.88 19.46
N LYS A 393 38.49 2.99 19.44
CA LYS A 393 39.28 4.05 20.10
C LYS A 393 39.51 5.26 19.17
N ALA A 394 40.04 6.35 19.70
CA ALA A 394 40.25 7.60 18.99
C ALA A 394 41.06 7.47 17.70
N GLU A 395 42.18 6.71 17.71
CA GLU A 395 43.00 6.46 16.55
C GLU A 395 42.23 5.81 15.38
N ARG A 396 41.33 4.89 15.70
CA ARG A 396 40.48 4.25 14.69
C ARG A 396 39.43 5.21 14.16
N ILE A 397 38.86 6.08 15.02
CA ILE A 397 37.94 7.13 14.59
C ILE A 397 38.60 8.05 13.58
N GLN A 398 39.88 8.46 13.82
CA GLN A 398 40.63 9.29 12.89
C GLN A 398 40.87 8.57 11.56
N ARG A 399 41.27 7.30 11.59
CA ARG A 399 41.48 6.50 10.39
C ARG A 399 40.18 6.36 9.57
N ILE A 400 39.05 6.04 10.23
CA ILE A 400 37.75 5.89 9.59
C ILE A 400 37.30 7.23 8.99
N ALA A 401 37.46 8.34 9.72
CA ALA A 401 37.11 9.68 9.25
C ALA A 401 37.91 10.06 8.01
N ARG A 402 39.22 9.79 8.02
CA ARG A 402 40.11 10.04 6.87
C ARG A 402 39.74 9.20 5.67
N GLY A 403 39.46 7.89 5.88
CA GLY A 403 39.08 6.94 4.82
C GLY A 403 37.75 7.25 4.17
N SER A 404 36.79 7.76 4.92
CA SER A 404 35.43 8.11 4.46
C SER A 404 35.29 9.59 4.01
N GLY A 405 36.34 10.42 4.14
CA GLY A 405 36.28 11.84 3.78
C GLY A 405 35.36 12.69 4.67
N VAL A 406 35.02 12.21 5.89
CA VAL A 406 34.16 12.94 6.83
C VAL A 406 34.95 13.43 8.06
N LYS A 407 34.32 14.24 8.90
CA LYS A 407 34.90 14.70 10.17
C LYS A 407 34.82 13.62 11.25
N GLU A 408 35.77 13.60 12.18
CA GLU A 408 35.70 12.69 13.34
C GLU A 408 34.37 12.80 14.11
N LYS A 409 33.78 13.99 14.14
CA LYS A 409 32.47 14.24 14.76
C LYS A 409 31.38 13.34 14.15
N ASP A 410 31.38 13.16 12.84
CA ASP A 410 30.37 12.38 12.13
C ASP A 410 30.51 10.87 12.47
N VAL A 411 31.75 10.38 12.60
CA VAL A 411 32.02 9.00 13.02
C VAL A 411 31.56 8.79 14.48
N ARG A 412 31.80 9.74 15.37
CA ARG A 412 31.34 9.70 16.76
C ARG A 412 29.82 9.73 16.86
N GLU A 413 29.17 10.49 15.99
CA GLU A 413 27.71 10.57 15.88
C GLU A 413 27.08 9.23 15.46
N LEU A 414 27.67 8.57 14.45
CA LEU A 414 27.24 7.22 14.03
C LEU A 414 27.35 6.23 15.19
N ILE A 415 28.46 6.20 15.92
CA ILE A 415 28.65 5.32 17.07
C ILE A 415 27.64 5.65 18.21
N ALA A 416 27.37 6.94 18.42
CA ALA A 416 26.38 7.37 19.41
C ALA A 416 24.96 6.97 19.00
N GLN A 417 24.62 7.07 17.72
CA GLN A 417 23.34 6.62 17.18
C GLN A 417 23.17 5.10 17.36
N TRP A 418 24.19 4.32 17.01
CA TRP A 418 24.18 2.87 17.25
C TRP A 418 23.97 2.53 18.75
N LYS A 419 24.65 3.24 19.68
CA LYS A 419 24.46 3.03 21.12
C LYS A 419 23.02 3.31 21.55
N ARG A 420 22.39 4.36 21.01
CA ARG A 420 20.98 4.70 21.29
C ARG A 420 20.03 3.62 20.79
N SER A 421 20.19 3.18 19.53
CA SER A 421 19.40 2.12 18.92
C SER A 421 19.53 0.80 19.72
N ARG A 422 20.74 0.41 20.09
CA ARG A 422 21.01 -0.77 20.92
C ARG A 422 20.33 -0.71 22.28
N LYS A 423 20.34 0.47 22.94
CA LYS A 423 19.70 0.67 24.23
C LYS A 423 18.18 0.55 24.13
N MET A 424 17.59 1.12 23.08
CA MET A 424 16.16 1.06 22.82
C MET A 424 15.69 -0.37 22.56
N MET A 425 16.40 -1.12 21.72
CA MET A 425 16.10 -2.53 21.43
C MET A 425 16.23 -3.43 22.65
N LYS A 426 17.25 -3.19 23.51
CA LYS A 426 17.39 -3.92 24.77
C LYS A 426 16.24 -3.66 25.73
N GLY A 427 15.66 -2.46 25.71
CA GLY A 427 14.46 -2.11 26.48
C GLY A 427 13.21 -2.88 25.98
N MET A 428 13.05 -3.03 24.67
CA MET A 428 11.96 -3.81 24.06
C MET A 428 12.11 -5.32 24.30
N GLY A 429 13.34 -5.86 24.22
CA GLY A 429 13.64 -7.29 24.48
C GLY A 429 13.40 -7.75 25.93
N GLY A 430 13.26 -6.82 26.89
CA GLY A 430 12.98 -7.13 28.29
C GLY A 430 11.51 -7.50 28.58
N ASN A 431 10.60 -7.30 27.63
CA ASN A 431 9.18 -7.62 27.81
C ASN A 431 8.91 -9.12 27.56
N ARG A 432 8.92 -9.93 28.63
CA ARG A 432 8.73 -11.39 28.57
C ARG A 432 7.42 -11.82 27.91
N LYS A 433 6.35 -11.01 27.98
CA LYS A 433 5.06 -11.28 27.33
C LYS A 433 5.16 -11.17 25.80
N LEU A 434 5.78 -10.10 25.31
CA LEU A 434 5.99 -9.85 23.88
C LEU A 434 6.88 -10.93 23.25
N ASN A 435 7.95 -11.32 23.95
CA ASN A 435 8.86 -12.38 23.53
C ASN A 435 8.19 -13.76 23.45
N LYS A 436 7.25 -14.07 24.36
CA LYS A 436 6.50 -15.32 24.35
C LYS A 436 5.51 -15.37 23.19
N GLN A 437 4.82 -14.25 22.91
CA GLN A 437 3.88 -14.13 21.79
C GLN A 437 4.57 -14.23 20.43
N MET A 438 5.68 -13.52 20.22
CA MET A 438 6.46 -13.61 18.98
C MET A 438 7.05 -15.00 18.74
N ARG A 439 7.51 -15.70 19.79
CA ARG A 439 8.00 -17.08 19.68
C ARG A 439 6.88 -18.08 19.33
N GLN A 440 5.67 -17.82 19.77
CA GLN A 440 4.51 -18.64 19.48
C GLN A 440 4.05 -18.43 18.03
N MET A 441 4.00 -17.17 17.55
CA MET A 441 3.73 -16.83 16.16
C MET A 441 4.74 -17.43 15.17
N MET A 442 6.04 -17.47 15.54
CA MET A 442 7.09 -18.08 14.73
C MET A 442 7.04 -19.63 14.70
N LYS A 443 6.42 -20.28 15.70
CA LYS A 443 6.35 -21.74 15.78
C LYS A 443 5.16 -22.34 15.06
N ASP A 444 4.05 -21.60 15.02
CA ASP A 444 2.77 -22.17 14.56
C ASP A 444 2.58 -22.06 13.04
N GLY A 445 3.49 -21.37 12.29
CA GLY A 445 3.47 -21.28 10.81
C GLY A 445 2.16 -20.80 10.19
N ASP A 446 1.15 -20.65 11.01
CA ASP A 446 -0.22 -20.27 10.66
C ASP A 446 -0.40 -18.81 11.11
N MET A 447 -0.24 -17.89 10.16
CA MET A 447 -0.43 -16.46 10.42
C MET A 447 -1.90 -16.08 10.40
N ASP A 448 -2.70 -16.66 11.27
CA ASP A 448 -3.92 -16.00 11.73
C ASP A 448 -3.49 -14.91 12.73
N ILE A 449 -3.26 -13.73 12.18
CA ILE A 449 -2.93 -12.56 13.00
C ILE A 449 -4.20 -12.14 13.71
N ASP A 450 -4.41 -12.66 14.92
CA ASP A 450 -5.40 -12.11 15.84
C ASP A 450 -4.94 -10.70 16.24
N PRO A 451 -5.62 -9.62 15.79
CA PRO A 451 -5.27 -8.24 16.12
C PRO A 451 -5.21 -7.97 17.64
N SER A 452 -5.83 -8.83 18.45
CA SER A 452 -5.82 -8.72 19.92
C SER A 452 -4.48 -9.10 20.56
N SER A 453 -3.54 -9.71 19.78
CA SER A 453 -2.22 -10.11 20.29
C SER A 453 -1.23 -8.95 20.42
N PHE A 454 -1.53 -7.80 19.80
CA PHE A 454 -0.77 -6.56 19.99
C PHE A 454 -1.38 -5.78 21.17
N GLY A 455 -1.00 -6.15 22.38
CA GLY A 455 -1.42 -5.49 23.61
C GLY A 455 -1.00 -4.01 23.63
N MET A 456 -1.88 -3.12 23.18
CA MET A 456 -1.92 -1.72 23.48
C MET A 456 -3.15 -1.41 24.33
#